data_57f32a32b22907e73aca7c69f70b5cf5
#
_entry.id   57f32a32b22907e73aca7c69f70b5cf5
#
_cell.length_a   1.000
_cell.length_b   1.000
_cell.length_c   1.000
_cell.angle_alpha   90.00
_cell.angle_beta   90.00
_cell.angle_gamma   90.00
#
_symmetry.space_group_name_H-M   'P 1'
#
loop_
_entity.id
_entity.type
_entity.pdbx_description
1 polymer ?
#
loop_
_entity_poly.entity_id
_entity_poly.type
_entity_poly.pdbx_seq_one_letter_code
_entity_poly.pdbx_strand_id
1 'polypeptide(L)'
;DGRLLSMSSMSLSAGQLLDPRVTMPSLTLDLDNADSAISDLMETYEWSNKSVTVKIGQGTTAADYTTVFIGTILFPGGITFDDTTARIDLDDERMKDEKVLPTSKFFASTYSNVEEKSKNLPIPLIYGDWRTTAGGGEKVPCYCTNTTNRTFKIAAHAIKSVEAVYKNGSAATLTSTDLSTAQFVMDDAYDETTDTVTANIQGATDDGTSGGTLLESL
;
A
#
# COMPACT_ATOMS: atom_id res chain seq x y z
N ASP A 1 9.48 -35.66 -16.98
CA ASP A 1 9.94 -36.45 -15.84
C ASP A 1 9.64 -35.68 -14.58
N GLY A 2 8.91 -36.34 -13.62
CA GLY A 2 8.52 -35.71 -12.37
C GLY A 2 9.71 -35.59 -11.42
N ARG A 3 10.20 -34.36 -11.23
CA ARG A 3 11.31 -34.09 -10.30
C ARG A 3 10.85 -33.58 -8.92
N LEU A 4 9.57 -33.32 -8.74
CA LEU A 4 9.05 -32.82 -7.45
C LEU A 4 9.03 -33.99 -6.44
N LEU A 5 9.84 -33.89 -5.39
CA LEU A 5 9.90 -34.87 -4.29
C LEU A 5 8.90 -34.51 -3.20
N SER A 6 8.88 -33.24 -2.80
CA SER A 6 7.97 -32.77 -1.76
C SER A 6 7.60 -31.29 -1.97
N MET A 7 6.50 -30.91 -1.34
CA MET A 7 6.03 -29.53 -1.27
C MET A 7 5.55 -29.26 0.16
N SER A 8 5.96 -28.16 0.75
CA SER A 8 5.47 -27.77 2.07
C SER A 8 3.97 -27.46 2.06
N SER A 9 3.32 -27.52 3.22
CA SER A 9 1.94 -27.05 3.35
C SER A 9 1.87 -25.54 3.19
N MET A 10 0.84 -25.06 2.50
CA MET A 10 0.50 -23.64 2.42
C MET A 10 -0.56 -23.31 3.47
N SER A 11 -0.34 -22.28 4.27
CA SER A 11 -1.34 -21.76 5.19
C SER A 11 -1.52 -20.27 5.00
N LEU A 12 -2.76 -19.86 4.75
CA LEU A 12 -3.14 -18.44 4.75
C LEU A 12 -3.84 -18.17 6.09
N SER A 13 -3.30 -17.29 6.90
CA SER A 13 -3.96 -16.84 8.11
C SER A 13 -4.29 -15.34 8.00
N ALA A 14 -5.55 -15.01 8.22
CA ALA A 14 -5.97 -13.64 8.44
C ALA A 14 -5.82 -13.32 9.93
N GLY A 15 -5.25 -12.16 10.25
CA GLY A 15 -5.14 -11.68 11.61
C GLY A 15 -6.51 -11.47 12.27
N GLN A 16 -6.50 -11.22 13.57
CA GLN A 16 -7.71 -10.90 14.32
C GLN A 16 -8.23 -9.50 13.91
N LEU A 17 -9.49 -9.21 14.24
CA LEU A 17 -10.17 -7.95 13.90
C LEU A 17 -9.38 -6.67 14.31
N LEU A 18 -8.57 -6.77 15.36
CA LEU A 18 -7.73 -5.67 15.87
C LEU A 18 -6.27 -5.70 15.35
N ASP A 19 -5.88 -6.77 14.67
CA ASP A 19 -4.58 -6.88 13.98
C ASP A 19 -4.83 -7.47 12.59
N PRO A 20 -5.12 -6.63 11.59
CA PRO A 20 -5.53 -7.08 10.25
C PRO A 20 -4.37 -7.59 9.40
N ARG A 21 -3.25 -8.00 10.00
CA ARG A 21 -2.14 -8.58 9.25
C ARG A 21 -2.57 -9.88 8.59
N VAL A 22 -2.39 -9.95 7.30
CA VAL A 22 -2.53 -11.20 6.54
C VAL A 22 -1.15 -11.80 6.41
N THR A 23 -0.97 -13.00 6.95
CA THR A 23 0.26 -13.76 6.71
C THR A 23 0.15 -14.41 5.33
N MET A 24 0.99 -13.95 4.40
CA MET A 24 1.06 -14.55 3.09
C MET A 24 1.77 -15.90 3.17
N PRO A 25 1.31 -16.93 2.45
CA PRO A 25 1.96 -18.22 2.44
C PRO A 25 3.32 -18.14 1.76
N SER A 26 4.31 -18.79 2.35
CA SER A 26 5.54 -19.19 1.65
C SER A 26 5.42 -20.64 1.24
N LEU A 27 6.16 -21.05 0.22
CA LEU A 27 6.15 -22.41 -0.28
C LEU A 27 7.58 -22.88 -0.49
N THR A 28 7.88 -24.06 0.05
CA THR A 28 9.16 -24.75 -0.21
C THR A 28 8.91 -25.92 -1.14
N LEU A 29 9.72 -26.03 -2.17
CA LEU A 29 9.72 -27.15 -3.11
C LEU A 29 11.04 -27.91 -2.97
N ASP A 30 10.99 -29.21 -2.77
CA ASP A 30 12.14 -30.08 -2.86
C ASP A 30 12.08 -30.85 -4.19
N LEU A 31 13.12 -30.71 -4.98
CA LEU A 31 13.24 -31.29 -6.32
C LEU A 31 14.37 -32.33 -6.35
N ASP A 32 14.17 -33.41 -7.08
CA ASP A 32 15.20 -34.40 -7.34
C ASP A 32 16.33 -33.82 -8.21
N ASN A 33 17.55 -33.84 -7.70
CA ASN A 33 18.75 -33.36 -8.33
C ASN A 33 19.89 -34.41 -8.33
N ALA A 34 19.57 -35.69 -8.17
CA ALA A 34 20.56 -36.77 -8.14
C ALA A 34 21.41 -36.87 -9.42
N ASP A 35 20.90 -36.36 -10.54
CA ASP A 35 21.62 -36.26 -11.82
C ASP A 35 22.27 -34.90 -12.05
N SER A 36 22.29 -34.00 -11.06
CA SER A 36 22.84 -32.64 -11.12
C SER A 36 22.19 -31.72 -12.16
N ALA A 37 21.12 -32.14 -12.83
CA ALA A 37 20.54 -31.37 -13.92
C ALA A 37 19.97 -30.00 -13.47
N ILE A 38 19.48 -29.86 -12.23
CA ILE A 38 19.02 -28.58 -11.72
C ILE A 38 20.20 -27.70 -11.36
N SER A 39 21.26 -28.24 -10.77
CA SER A 39 22.49 -27.51 -10.48
C SER A 39 23.10 -26.94 -11.76
N ASP A 40 23.22 -27.73 -12.83
CA ASP A 40 23.73 -27.30 -14.11
C ASP A 40 22.90 -26.17 -14.76
N LEU A 41 21.56 -26.25 -14.62
CA LEU A 41 20.69 -25.18 -15.10
C LEU A 41 20.92 -23.88 -14.30
N MET A 42 21.23 -23.96 -13.02
CA MET A 42 21.44 -22.79 -12.16
C MET A 42 22.81 -22.14 -12.40
N GLU A 43 23.81 -22.87 -12.80
CA GLU A 43 25.08 -22.30 -13.27
C GLU A 43 24.89 -21.51 -14.57
N THR A 44 23.92 -21.90 -15.39
CA THR A 44 23.66 -21.31 -16.70
C THR A 44 22.72 -20.12 -16.67
N TYR A 45 21.73 -20.13 -15.75
CA TYR A 45 20.65 -19.16 -15.71
C TYR A 45 20.54 -18.51 -14.34
N GLU A 46 20.17 -17.22 -14.32
CA GLU A 46 19.84 -16.56 -13.07
C GLU A 46 18.38 -16.85 -12.66
N TRP A 47 18.21 -17.38 -11.46
CA TRP A 47 16.92 -17.81 -10.91
C TRP A 47 16.38 -16.87 -9.84
N SER A 48 17.23 -16.03 -9.25
CA SER A 48 16.83 -15.09 -8.18
C SER A 48 15.71 -14.16 -8.66
N ASN A 49 14.71 -13.97 -7.82
CA ASN A 49 13.55 -13.14 -8.13
C ASN A 49 12.72 -13.58 -9.36
N LYS A 50 12.88 -14.80 -9.84
CA LYS A 50 12.05 -15.33 -10.93
C LYS A 50 10.71 -15.81 -10.40
N SER A 51 9.67 -15.58 -11.21
CA SER A 51 8.32 -16.06 -10.90
C SER A 51 8.22 -17.57 -11.14
N VAL A 52 7.57 -18.23 -10.20
CA VAL A 52 7.27 -19.68 -10.24
C VAL A 52 5.77 -19.87 -10.11
N THR A 53 5.18 -20.64 -11.01
CA THR A 53 3.76 -21.02 -10.95
C THR A 53 3.64 -22.48 -10.61
N VAL A 54 2.99 -22.78 -9.48
CA VAL A 54 2.68 -24.16 -9.08
C VAL A 54 1.26 -24.48 -9.48
N LYS A 55 1.10 -25.60 -10.18
CA LYS A 55 -0.18 -26.08 -10.67
C LYS A 55 -0.43 -27.52 -10.20
N ILE A 56 -1.67 -27.83 -9.87
CA ILE A 56 -2.12 -29.18 -9.52
C ILE A 56 -3.21 -29.61 -10.50
N GLY A 57 -3.16 -30.85 -10.92
CA GLY A 57 -4.15 -31.43 -11.83
C GLY A 57 -3.91 -32.92 -12.08
N GLN A 58 -4.86 -33.52 -12.79
CA GLN A 58 -4.76 -34.92 -13.26
C GLN A 58 -4.87 -34.89 -14.77
N GLY A 59 -3.88 -35.44 -15.46
CA GLY A 59 -3.86 -35.47 -16.91
C GLY A 59 -2.46 -35.27 -17.49
N THR A 60 -2.37 -35.29 -18.81
CA THR A 60 -1.11 -35.15 -19.54
C THR A 60 -0.95 -33.80 -20.25
N THR A 61 -2.02 -32.98 -20.25
CA THR A 61 -2.06 -31.69 -20.91
C THR A 61 -2.03 -30.54 -19.89
N ALA A 62 -1.33 -29.46 -20.21
CA ALA A 62 -1.22 -28.28 -19.33
C ALA A 62 -2.58 -27.63 -19.01
N ALA A 63 -3.60 -27.85 -19.85
CA ALA A 63 -4.97 -27.38 -19.63
C ALA A 63 -5.69 -28.08 -18.48
N ASP A 64 -5.22 -29.30 -18.11
CA ASP A 64 -5.83 -30.10 -17.06
C ASP A 64 -5.35 -29.68 -15.65
N TYR A 65 -4.46 -28.69 -15.58
CA TYR A 65 -3.84 -28.22 -14.34
C TYR A 65 -4.36 -26.86 -13.90
N THR A 66 -4.77 -26.79 -12.64
CA THR A 66 -5.19 -25.54 -11.99
C THR A 66 -4.03 -24.92 -11.23
N THR A 67 -3.81 -23.63 -11.41
CA THR A 67 -2.82 -22.86 -10.65
C THR A 67 -3.27 -22.77 -9.19
N VAL A 68 -2.40 -23.20 -8.27
CA VAL A 68 -2.64 -23.18 -6.82
C VAL A 68 -1.74 -22.19 -6.09
N PHE A 69 -0.61 -21.83 -6.69
CA PHE A 69 0.33 -20.88 -6.11
C PHE A 69 1.11 -20.17 -7.21
N ILE A 70 1.32 -18.87 -7.03
CA ILE A 70 2.24 -18.07 -7.83
C ILE A 70 3.15 -17.36 -6.84
N GLY A 71 4.45 -17.56 -6.99
CA GLY A 71 5.44 -16.99 -6.09
C GLY A 71 6.69 -16.57 -6.82
N THR A 72 7.61 -15.98 -6.04
CA THR A 72 8.92 -15.57 -6.50
C THR A 72 9.98 -16.27 -5.68
N ILE A 73 11.03 -16.70 -6.34
CA ILE A 73 12.18 -17.31 -5.66
C ILE A 73 12.82 -16.27 -4.76
N LEU A 74 12.98 -16.61 -3.48
CA LEU A 74 13.59 -15.73 -2.48
C LEU A 74 15.02 -15.33 -2.87
N PHE A 75 15.38 -14.11 -2.53
CA PHE A 75 16.75 -13.62 -2.65
C PHE A 75 17.11 -12.77 -1.43
N PRO A 76 18.28 -12.99 -0.81
CA PRO A 76 19.24 -14.07 -1.05
C PRO A 76 18.83 -15.39 -0.39
N GLY A 77 19.33 -16.50 -0.92
CA GLY A 77 19.28 -17.80 -0.24
C GLY A 77 18.04 -18.68 -0.49
N GLY A 78 17.13 -18.27 -1.40
CA GLY A 78 15.93 -19.04 -1.72
C GLY A 78 16.19 -20.34 -2.48
N ILE A 79 17.43 -20.66 -2.78
CA ILE A 79 17.81 -21.94 -3.39
C ILE A 79 18.98 -22.53 -2.64
N THR A 80 18.85 -23.77 -2.23
CA THR A 80 19.90 -24.54 -1.57
C THR A 80 19.97 -25.92 -2.19
N PHE A 81 21.18 -26.49 -2.20
CA PHE A 81 21.47 -27.81 -2.76
C PHE A 81 22.08 -28.70 -1.73
N ASP A 82 21.75 -29.97 -1.81
CA ASP A 82 22.54 -31.08 -1.28
C ASP A 82 22.89 -32.04 -2.45
N ASP A 83 23.53 -33.17 -2.13
CA ASP A 83 24.03 -34.11 -3.14
C ASP A 83 22.93 -34.69 -4.06
N THR A 84 21.69 -34.67 -3.64
CA THR A 84 20.58 -35.31 -4.34
C THR A 84 19.33 -34.43 -4.49
N THR A 85 19.27 -33.32 -3.78
CA THR A 85 18.05 -32.50 -3.69
C THR A 85 18.36 -31.04 -3.96
N ALA A 86 17.50 -30.38 -4.72
CA ALA A 86 17.46 -28.94 -4.85
C ALA A 86 16.22 -28.41 -4.12
N ARG A 87 16.43 -27.57 -3.12
CA ARG A 87 15.34 -26.90 -2.39
C ARG A 87 15.16 -25.49 -2.90
N ILE A 88 13.90 -25.12 -3.21
CA ILE A 88 13.52 -23.80 -3.66
C ILE A 88 12.50 -23.20 -2.70
N ASP A 89 12.84 -22.08 -2.08
CA ASP A 89 11.95 -21.31 -1.23
C ASP A 89 11.32 -20.17 -2.01
N LEU A 90 10.00 -20.11 -1.96
CA LEU A 90 9.16 -19.18 -2.70
C LEU A 90 8.38 -18.29 -1.74
N ASP A 91 8.36 -16.99 -2.00
CA ASP A 91 7.40 -16.06 -1.42
C ASP A 91 6.21 -15.88 -2.35
N ASP A 92 5.03 -15.69 -1.78
CA ASP A 92 3.82 -15.38 -2.55
C ASP A 92 4.02 -14.08 -3.36
N GLU A 93 3.63 -14.10 -4.63
CA GLU A 93 3.79 -12.95 -5.51
C GLU A 93 3.08 -11.69 -5.00
N ARG A 94 2.01 -11.86 -4.22
CA ARG A 94 1.29 -10.76 -3.57
C ARG A 94 2.15 -9.99 -2.57
N MET A 95 3.23 -10.58 -2.03
CA MET A 95 4.20 -9.87 -1.19
C MET A 95 4.89 -8.70 -1.92
N LYS A 96 4.97 -8.75 -3.25
CA LYS A 96 5.53 -7.65 -4.06
C LYS A 96 4.63 -6.41 -4.08
N ASP A 97 3.34 -6.61 -3.81
CA ASP A 97 2.35 -5.54 -3.79
C ASP A 97 2.22 -4.90 -2.41
N GLU A 98 3.07 -5.27 -1.43
CA GLU A 98 3.11 -4.62 -0.14
C GLU A 98 3.52 -3.14 -0.31
N LYS A 99 2.52 -2.30 -0.40
CA LYS A 99 2.70 -0.85 -0.48
C LYS A 99 2.57 -0.25 0.91
N VAL A 100 3.60 0.48 1.31
CA VAL A 100 3.49 1.30 2.52
C VAL A 100 2.53 2.44 2.23
N LEU A 101 1.37 2.41 2.86
CA LEU A 101 0.38 3.49 2.76
C LEU A 101 0.67 4.58 3.81
N PRO A 102 0.38 5.83 3.47
CA PRO A 102 0.04 6.36 2.14
C PRO A 102 1.27 6.45 1.21
N THR A 103 1.08 6.17 -0.07
CA THR A 103 2.16 6.21 -1.09
C THR A 103 2.55 7.63 -1.50
N SER A 104 1.62 8.56 -1.40
CA SER A 104 1.84 9.96 -1.78
C SER A 104 2.46 10.74 -0.64
N LYS A 105 3.43 11.62 -0.96
CA LYS A 105 4.13 12.48 0.01
C LYS A 105 4.15 13.94 -0.48
N PHE A 106 4.36 14.86 0.46
CA PHE A 106 4.56 16.27 0.18
C PHE A 106 5.97 16.54 -0.35
N PHE A 107 6.26 16.12 -1.58
CA PHE A 107 7.55 16.38 -2.20
C PHE A 107 7.64 17.83 -2.71
N ALA A 108 8.79 18.49 -2.48
CA ALA A 108 9.05 19.83 -3.01
C ALA A 108 9.05 19.87 -4.55
N SER A 109 9.28 18.76 -5.24
CA SER A 109 9.15 18.63 -6.69
C SER A 109 7.71 18.74 -7.18
N THR A 110 6.74 18.36 -6.35
CA THR A 110 5.30 18.42 -6.67
C THR A 110 4.68 19.70 -6.11
N TYR A 111 5.12 20.13 -4.93
CA TYR A 111 4.63 21.28 -4.20
C TYR A 111 5.80 22.25 -3.93
N SER A 112 6.12 23.12 -4.91
CA SER A 112 7.33 23.96 -4.87
C SER A 112 7.41 24.89 -3.65
N ASN A 113 6.28 25.32 -3.11
CA ASN A 113 6.17 26.22 -1.96
C ASN A 113 5.54 25.51 -0.73
N VAL A 114 5.75 24.20 -0.60
CA VAL A 114 5.27 23.45 0.57
C VAL A 114 5.98 23.94 1.83
N GLU A 115 5.22 24.07 2.92
CA GLU A 115 5.79 24.44 4.23
C GLU A 115 6.90 23.47 4.67
N GLU A 116 7.92 24.00 5.34
CA GLU A 116 9.13 23.22 5.69
C GLU A 116 8.81 22.01 6.57
N LYS A 117 7.91 22.17 7.55
CA LYS A 117 7.52 21.09 8.48
C LYS A 117 6.76 19.94 7.82
N SER A 118 6.17 20.17 6.63
CA SER A 118 5.40 19.15 5.91
C SER A 118 6.19 18.43 4.82
N LYS A 119 7.39 18.88 4.48
CA LYS A 119 8.23 18.27 3.43
C LYS A 119 8.50 16.79 3.74
N ASN A 120 8.28 15.96 2.73
CA ASN A 120 8.46 14.50 2.76
C ASN A 120 7.53 13.74 3.71
N LEU A 121 6.61 14.41 4.41
CA LEU A 121 5.58 13.72 5.16
C LEU A 121 4.61 13.02 4.21
N PRO A 122 4.04 11.87 4.61
CA PRO A 122 2.99 11.21 3.85
C PRO A 122 1.73 12.06 3.83
N ILE A 123 1.04 12.10 2.68
CA ILE A 123 -0.26 12.76 2.57
C ILE A 123 -1.31 11.82 3.18
N PRO A 124 -2.11 12.27 4.16
CA PRO A 124 -3.06 11.41 4.85
C PRO A 124 -4.11 10.78 3.93
N LEU A 125 -4.56 9.58 4.30
CA LEU A 125 -5.76 8.93 3.78
C LEU A 125 -6.87 9.12 4.83
N ILE A 126 -7.97 9.77 4.47
CA ILE A 126 -9.01 10.14 5.42
C ILE A 126 -10.37 9.62 4.95
N TYR A 127 -10.91 8.70 5.72
CA TYR A 127 -12.19 8.05 5.49
C TYR A 127 -13.15 8.34 6.64
N GLY A 128 -14.46 8.31 6.35
CA GLY A 128 -15.50 8.48 7.35
C GLY A 128 -15.80 9.92 7.69
N ASP A 129 -16.57 10.10 8.77
CA ASP A 129 -17.10 11.40 9.19
C ASP A 129 -16.28 11.99 10.34
N TRP A 130 -15.60 13.08 10.07
CA TRP A 130 -14.75 13.85 11.01
C TRP A 130 -15.37 15.23 11.30
N ARG A 131 -16.69 15.33 11.14
CA ARG A 131 -17.42 16.55 11.46
C ARG A 131 -17.71 16.60 12.96
N THR A 132 -17.45 17.75 13.56
CA THR A 132 -17.86 17.97 14.95
C THR A 132 -19.33 18.29 15.02
N THR A 133 -20.16 17.38 15.51
CA THR A 133 -21.41 17.77 16.09
C THR A 133 -21.12 18.51 17.39
N ALA A 134 -21.83 19.61 17.64
CA ALA A 134 -21.63 20.55 18.73
C ALA A 134 -21.00 19.95 20.00
N GLY A 135 -19.74 20.26 20.27
CA GLY A 135 -19.08 19.88 21.51
C GLY A 135 -17.71 19.18 21.43
N GLY A 136 -17.07 19.06 20.28
CA GLY A 136 -15.65 18.72 20.30
C GLY A 136 -15.24 17.40 19.66
N GLY A 137 -15.66 17.14 18.43
CA GLY A 137 -15.06 16.10 17.61
C GLY A 137 -13.61 16.43 17.25
N GLU A 138 -12.84 15.41 16.92
CA GLU A 138 -11.45 15.56 16.49
C GLU A 138 -11.41 16.27 15.13
N LYS A 139 -10.51 17.24 15.01
CA LYS A 139 -10.28 17.98 13.78
C LYS A 139 -9.12 17.36 13.03
N VAL A 140 -9.26 17.24 11.71
CA VAL A 140 -8.21 16.69 10.85
C VAL A 140 -7.14 17.74 10.61
N PRO A 141 -5.84 17.42 10.79
CA PRO A 141 -4.76 18.35 10.47
C PRO A 141 -4.69 18.61 8.96
N CYS A 142 -4.41 19.87 8.58
CA CYS A 142 -4.24 20.30 7.21
C CYS A 142 -2.82 20.78 7.00
N TYR A 143 -2.23 20.44 5.85
CA TYR A 143 -0.84 20.69 5.52
C TYR A 143 -0.74 21.75 4.41
N CYS A 144 0.05 22.80 4.64
CA CYS A 144 0.21 23.86 3.66
C CYS A 144 1.08 23.40 2.48
N THR A 145 0.49 23.30 1.30
CA THR A 145 1.17 22.94 0.05
C THR A 145 1.70 24.13 -0.73
N ASN A 146 1.20 25.33 -0.42
CA ASN A 146 1.70 26.57 -1.00
C ASN A 146 1.55 27.70 0.01
N THR A 147 2.65 28.07 0.64
CA THR A 147 2.69 29.15 1.66
C THR A 147 2.39 30.53 1.06
N THR A 148 2.71 30.77 -0.22
CA THR A 148 2.43 32.03 -0.91
C THR A 148 0.94 32.25 -1.12
N ASN A 149 0.24 31.21 -1.58
CA ASN A 149 -1.19 31.27 -1.90
C ASN A 149 -2.07 30.73 -0.77
N ARG A 150 -1.46 30.28 0.33
CA ARG A 150 -2.17 29.68 1.49
C ARG A 150 -3.08 28.53 1.08
N THR A 151 -2.55 27.66 0.23
CA THR A 151 -3.25 26.44 -0.21
C THR A 151 -2.93 25.29 0.72
N PHE A 152 -3.95 24.63 1.23
CA PHE A 152 -3.82 23.50 2.15
C PHE A 152 -4.37 22.22 1.53
N LYS A 153 -3.72 21.12 1.84
CA LYS A 153 -4.17 19.77 1.46
C LYS A 153 -4.57 18.98 2.70
N ILE A 154 -5.69 18.27 2.60
CA ILE A 154 -6.29 17.50 3.67
C ILE A 154 -5.97 16.02 3.50
N ALA A 155 -6.22 15.48 2.29
CA ALA A 155 -6.09 14.07 2.00
C ALA A 155 -5.46 13.79 0.63
N ALA A 156 -4.96 12.57 0.42
CA ALA A 156 -4.39 12.14 -0.85
C ALA A 156 -5.45 11.85 -1.93
N HIS A 157 -6.70 11.70 -1.53
CA HIS A 157 -7.84 11.37 -2.40
C HIS A 157 -8.96 12.40 -2.24
N ALA A 158 -9.99 12.32 -3.09
CA ALA A 158 -11.19 13.13 -2.99
C ALA A 158 -11.90 12.95 -1.64
N ILE A 159 -12.49 14.03 -1.15
CA ILE A 159 -13.30 14.05 0.08
C ILE A 159 -14.70 14.54 -0.24
N LYS A 160 -15.67 14.26 0.65
CA LYS A 160 -17.07 14.58 0.41
C LYS A 160 -17.43 16.03 0.75
N SER A 161 -16.90 16.56 1.86
CA SER A 161 -17.14 17.94 2.26
C SER A 161 -16.04 18.50 3.15
N VAL A 162 -15.88 19.83 3.13
CA VAL A 162 -15.18 20.64 4.13
C VAL A 162 -16.23 21.54 4.75
N GLU A 163 -16.53 21.39 6.04
CA GLU A 163 -17.58 22.17 6.72
C GLU A 163 -17.04 23.40 7.40
N ALA A 164 -15.89 23.27 8.04
CA ALA A 164 -15.23 24.38 8.71
C ALA A 164 -13.73 24.16 8.76
N VAL A 165 -12.97 25.25 8.69
CA VAL A 165 -11.52 25.26 8.86
C VAL A 165 -11.18 26.13 10.05
N TYR A 166 -10.13 25.78 10.75
CA TYR A 166 -9.69 26.47 11.96
C TYR A 166 -8.18 26.75 11.88
N LYS A 167 -7.80 27.95 12.23
CA LYS A 167 -6.43 28.36 12.46
C LYS A 167 -6.20 28.56 13.95
N ASN A 168 -5.28 27.82 14.55
CA ASN A 168 -5.00 27.88 16.00
C ASN A 168 -6.27 27.71 16.86
N GLY A 169 -7.20 26.88 16.40
CA GLY A 169 -8.48 26.61 17.08
C GLY A 169 -9.59 27.64 16.82
N SER A 170 -9.31 28.78 16.17
CA SER A 170 -10.30 29.79 15.77
C SER A 170 -10.78 29.56 14.35
N ALA A 171 -12.07 29.81 14.09
CA ALA A 171 -12.62 29.64 12.74
C ALA A 171 -11.87 30.52 11.74
N ALA A 172 -11.51 29.94 10.59
CA ALA A 172 -10.81 30.60 9.51
C ALA A 172 -11.73 30.78 8.28
N THR A 173 -11.45 31.81 7.47
CA THR A 173 -12.20 32.10 6.25
C THR A 173 -11.57 31.41 5.06
N LEU A 174 -12.41 30.79 4.22
CA LEU A 174 -11.97 30.12 2.99
C LEU A 174 -12.25 30.99 1.77
N THR A 175 -11.29 31.06 0.87
CA THR A 175 -11.46 31.66 -0.46
C THR A 175 -12.04 30.66 -1.45
N SER A 176 -11.60 29.41 -1.41
CA SER A 176 -12.07 28.34 -2.30
C SER A 176 -11.82 26.96 -1.70
N THR A 177 -12.57 25.99 -2.20
CA THR A 177 -12.42 24.55 -1.83
C THR A 177 -12.51 23.71 -3.08
N ASP A 178 -11.59 22.75 -3.21
CA ASP A 178 -11.61 21.72 -4.23
C ASP A 178 -11.67 20.34 -3.57
N LEU A 179 -12.85 19.75 -3.59
CA LEU A 179 -13.11 18.45 -2.95
C LEU A 179 -12.48 17.29 -3.71
N SER A 180 -12.30 17.42 -5.03
CA SER A 180 -11.72 16.37 -5.88
C SER A 180 -10.25 16.15 -5.58
N THR A 181 -9.55 17.20 -5.23
CA THR A 181 -8.13 17.18 -4.83
C THR A 181 -7.94 17.27 -3.32
N ALA A 182 -9.03 17.35 -2.54
CA ALA A 182 -9.01 17.55 -1.10
C ALA A 182 -8.15 18.76 -0.68
N GLN A 183 -8.35 19.90 -1.33
CA GLN A 183 -7.62 21.14 -1.09
C GLN A 183 -8.56 22.32 -0.81
N PHE A 184 -8.04 23.32 -0.11
CA PHE A 184 -8.68 24.59 0.04
C PHE A 184 -7.65 25.73 0.08
N VAL A 185 -8.11 26.94 -0.19
CA VAL A 185 -7.35 28.19 -0.05
C VAL A 185 -7.93 28.97 1.11
N MET A 186 -7.09 29.35 2.06
CA MET A 186 -7.46 30.17 3.21
C MET A 186 -7.21 31.65 2.93
N ASP A 187 -8.15 32.52 3.36
CA ASP A 187 -7.99 33.98 3.22
C ASP A 187 -7.13 34.57 4.34
N ASP A 188 -7.19 33.99 5.54
CA ASP A 188 -6.46 34.48 6.70
C ASP A 188 -4.92 34.37 6.49
N ALA A 189 -4.17 35.32 7.04
CA ALA A 189 -2.72 35.30 7.04
C ALA A 189 -2.21 33.99 7.72
N TYR A 190 -1.15 33.41 7.21
CA TYR A 190 -0.58 32.17 7.68
C TYR A 190 0.92 32.28 7.90
N ASP A 191 1.38 31.89 9.08
CA ASP A 191 2.79 31.74 9.44
C ASP A 191 3.11 30.24 9.61
N GLU A 192 3.94 29.69 8.73
CA GLU A 192 4.28 28.26 8.71
C GLU A 192 5.02 27.79 9.97
N THR A 193 5.62 28.71 10.76
CA THR A 193 6.38 28.37 11.94
C THR A 193 5.52 28.26 13.20
N THR A 194 4.44 29.01 13.28
CA THR A 194 3.64 29.16 14.50
C THR A 194 2.20 28.66 14.35
N ASP A 195 1.65 28.75 13.11
CA ASP A 195 0.25 28.42 12.91
C ASP A 195 -0.01 26.94 12.68
N THR A 196 -1.11 26.46 13.21
CA THR A 196 -1.67 25.13 12.93
C THR A 196 -3.04 25.29 12.28
N VAL A 197 -3.29 24.51 11.24
CA VAL A 197 -4.57 24.51 10.52
C VAL A 197 -5.21 23.14 10.62
N THR A 198 -6.49 23.13 10.98
CA THR A 198 -7.29 21.90 11.09
C THR A 198 -8.65 22.10 10.44
N ALA A 199 -9.31 21.03 10.03
CA ALA A 199 -10.62 21.09 9.39
C ALA A 199 -11.60 20.07 9.93
N ASN A 200 -12.90 20.43 9.92
CA ASN A 200 -14.01 19.51 10.06
C ASN A 200 -14.43 19.06 8.67
N ILE A 201 -14.33 17.77 8.40
CA ILE A 201 -14.57 17.23 7.07
C ILE A 201 -15.40 15.95 7.11
N GLN A 202 -16.02 15.64 5.99
CA GLN A 202 -16.43 14.30 5.67
C GLN A 202 -15.45 13.74 4.65
N GLY A 203 -14.68 12.73 5.03
CA GLY A 203 -13.73 12.02 4.18
C GLY A 203 -14.42 11.22 3.08
N ALA A 204 -13.69 10.39 2.38
CA ALA A 204 -14.30 9.45 1.44
C ALA A 204 -15.22 8.48 2.19
N THR A 205 -16.39 8.21 1.60
CA THR A 205 -17.36 7.24 2.11
C THR A 205 -17.65 6.25 1.01
N ASP A 206 -17.91 5.01 1.38
CA ASP A 206 -18.33 3.96 0.46
C ASP A 206 -19.84 4.08 0.14
N ASP A 207 -20.23 5.21 -0.44
CA ASP A 207 -21.63 5.47 -0.84
C ASP A 207 -21.92 5.14 -2.31
N GLY A 208 -20.96 4.49 -2.98
CA GLY A 208 -21.09 4.06 -4.39
C GLY A 208 -21.16 5.20 -5.41
N THR A 209 -21.03 6.44 -4.98
CA THR A 209 -21.18 7.62 -5.86
C THR A 209 -19.89 8.40 -6.09
N SER A 210 -18.83 8.13 -5.33
CA SER A 210 -17.51 8.74 -5.52
C SER A 210 -16.52 7.62 -5.79
N GLY A 211 -16.03 7.51 -7.03
CA GLY A 211 -15.18 6.44 -7.51
C GLY A 211 -13.96 6.18 -6.64
N GLY A 212 -14.04 5.18 -5.86
CA GLY A 212 -13.02 4.68 -4.97
C GLY A 212 -13.65 4.08 -3.72
N THR A 213 -14.05 2.83 -3.79
CA THR A 213 -14.32 2.03 -2.60
C THR A 213 -13.01 1.86 -1.83
N LEU A 214 -13.09 1.68 -0.51
CA LEU A 214 -11.93 1.31 0.33
C LEU A 214 -11.12 0.14 -0.26
N LEU A 215 -11.76 -0.73 -1.05
CA LEU A 215 -11.17 -1.89 -1.73
C LEU A 215 -10.44 -1.53 -3.04
N GLU A 216 -10.78 -0.42 -3.70
CA GLU A 216 -10.11 0.04 -4.93
C GLU A 216 -8.89 0.92 -4.65
N SER A 217 -8.73 1.40 -3.42
CA SER A 217 -7.60 2.24 -2.99
C SER A 217 -6.53 1.47 -2.21
N LEU A 218 -6.73 0.19 -1.94
CA LEU A 218 -5.78 -0.74 -1.35
C LEU A 218 -5.19 -1.64 -2.43
#